data_04edcfe66fb0dd4fdbe65070e9885d5d
#
_entry.id   04edcfe66fb0dd4fdbe65070e9885d5d
#
_cell.length_a   1.000
_cell.length_b   1.000
_cell.length_c   1.000
_cell.angle_alpha   90.00
_cell.angle_beta   90.00
_cell.angle_gamma   90.00
#
_symmetry.space_group_name_H-M   'P 1'
#
loop_
_entity.id
_entity.type
_entity.pdbx_description
1 polymer ?
#
loop_
_entity_poly.entity_id
_entity_poly.type
_entity_poly.pdbx_seq_one_letter_code
_entity_poly.pdbx_strand_id
1 'polypeptide(L)'
;MKIKSLVLVACIALASSAFAADGAATFKAKCAMCHGADGSASTGMGKTMGLKPLSSPEVQKMSDADMTALITNGKGKMPAFKGKLSDEEISAVVKYVRTLK
;
A
#
# COMPACT_ATOMS: atom_id res chain seq x y z
N MET A 1 26.97 28.09 -35.82
CA MET A 1 26.52 27.59 -35.53
C MET A 1 26.34 26.72 -34.96
N LYS A 2 26.10 26.36 -34.55
CA LYS A 2 25.94 25.57 -34.08
C LYS A 2 25.28 25.29 -33.06
N ILE A 3 24.68 24.98 -32.71
CA ILE A 3 24.10 24.70 -31.73
C ILE A 3 23.34 24.00 -31.48
N LYS A 4 22.97 23.59 -31.23
CA LYS A 4 22.28 22.96 -31.05
C LYS A 4 22.20 22.11 -30.18
N SER A 5 22.04 21.74 -29.80
CA SER A 5 22.16 20.87 -29.03
C SER A 5 21.48 20.84 -27.89
N LEU A 6 21.39 20.60 -27.32
CA LEU A 6 20.87 20.55 -26.21
C LEU A 6 19.70 20.14 -25.93
N VAL A 7 19.24 19.82 -25.67
CA VAL A 7 18.16 19.51 -25.46
C VAL A 7 17.91 18.37 -24.97
N LEU A 8 17.50 17.80 -24.70
CA LEU A 8 17.29 16.67 -24.29
C LEU A 8 17.42 16.40 -23.00
N VAL A 9 17.34 16.79 -22.17
CA VAL A 9 17.49 16.47 -20.91
C VAL A 9 16.29 16.39 -20.16
N ALA A 10 15.20 16.86 -20.45
CA ALA A 10 14.03 16.87 -19.67
C ALA A 10 13.32 15.55 -19.55
N CYS A 11 13.57 14.65 -20.41
CA CYS A 11 12.78 13.43 -20.40
C CYS A 11 13.02 12.53 -19.20
N ILE A 12 14.14 12.71 -18.54
CA ILE A 12 14.50 11.82 -17.48
C ILE A 12 13.62 11.97 -16.25
N ALA A 13 13.16 13.18 -15.98
CA ALA A 13 12.37 13.41 -14.79
C ALA A 13 11.04 12.67 -14.81
N LEU A 14 10.50 12.40 -15.99
CA LEU A 14 9.22 11.72 -16.08
C LEU A 14 9.30 10.24 -15.77
N ALA A 15 10.46 9.65 -16.00
CA ALA A 15 10.60 8.22 -15.80
C ALA A 15 10.47 7.83 -14.34
N SER A 16 10.90 8.69 -13.40
CA SER A 16 10.84 8.29 -12.01
C SER A 16 9.41 8.25 -11.48
N SER A 17 8.49 9.05 -12.01
CA SER A 17 7.13 8.99 -11.52
C SER A 17 6.40 7.74 -12.03
N ALA A 18 6.87 7.13 -13.10
CA ALA A 18 6.26 5.91 -13.60
C ALA A 18 6.45 4.74 -12.66
N PHE A 19 7.40 4.85 -11.74
CA PHE A 19 7.66 3.78 -10.80
C PHE A 19 7.12 4.09 -9.41
N ALA A 20 6.21 5.04 -9.30
CA ALA A 20 5.56 5.31 -8.03
C ALA A 20 4.77 4.06 -7.60
N ALA A 21 4.76 3.81 -6.33
CA ALA A 21 4.09 2.66 -5.79
C ALA A 21 2.58 2.73 -6.06
N ASP A 22 1.99 1.61 -6.44
CA ASP A 22 0.56 1.49 -6.67
C ASP A 22 -0.04 0.75 -5.46
N GLY A 23 -0.74 1.49 -4.61
CA GLY A 23 -1.29 0.92 -3.38
C GLY A 23 -2.33 -0.15 -3.64
N ALA A 24 -3.17 0.02 -4.66
CA ALA A 24 -4.17 -0.97 -4.99
C ALA A 24 -3.53 -2.27 -5.46
N ALA A 25 -2.54 -2.18 -6.33
CA ALA A 25 -1.86 -3.37 -6.84
C ALA A 25 -1.08 -4.08 -5.73
N THR A 26 -0.40 -3.32 -4.88
CA THR A 26 0.34 -3.89 -3.76
C THR A 26 -0.61 -4.56 -2.77
N PHE A 27 -1.74 -3.93 -2.48
CA PHE A 27 -2.74 -4.49 -1.59
C PHE A 27 -3.26 -5.82 -2.13
N LYS A 28 -3.60 -5.88 -3.41
CA LYS A 28 -4.11 -7.10 -4.01
C LYS A 28 -3.07 -8.21 -3.98
N ALA A 29 -1.81 -7.88 -4.18
CA ALA A 29 -0.76 -8.88 -4.23
C ALA A 29 -0.37 -9.40 -2.84
N LYS A 30 -0.39 -8.55 -1.82
CA LYS A 30 0.20 -8.86 -0.53
C LYS A 30 -0.79 -8.92 0.63
N CYS A 31 -1.94 -8.32 0.51
CA CYS A 31 -2.86 -8.16 1.63
C CYS A 31 -4.18 -8.89 1.42
N ALA A 32 -4.57 -9.10 0.18
CA ALA A 32 -5.90 -9.60 -0.14
C ALA A 32 -6.15 -11.02 0.33
N MET A 33 -5.11 -11.83 0.50
CA MET A 33 -5.30 -13.20 0.95
C MET A 33 -6.08 -13.26 2.26
N CYS A 34 -5.82 -12.31 3.16
CA CYS A 34 -6.52 -12.24 4.43
C CYS A 34 -7.62 -11.19 4.41
N HIS A 35 -7.29 -9.98 3.95
CA HIS A 35 -8.22 -8.86 4.01
C HIS A 35 -9.26 -8.82 2.90
N GLY A 36 -9.08 -9.62 1.85
CA GLY A 36 -9.96 -9.58 0.69
C GLY A 36 -9.55 -8.49 -0.27
N ALA A 37 -9.85 -8.67 -1.55
CA ALA A 37 -9.47 -7.69 -2.57
C ALA A 37 -10.13 -6.33 -2.33
N ASP A 38 -11.29 -6.33 -1.68
CA ASP A 38 -12.03 -5.11 -1.34
C ASP A 38 -11.87 -4.72 0.13
N GLY A 39 -11.04 -5.41 0.90
CA GLY A 39 -10.82 -5.12 2.30
C GLY A 39 -11.93 -5.60 3.23
N SER A 40 -12.89 -6.38 2.73
CA SER A 40 -14.04 -6.79 3.54
C SER A 40 -13.74 -7.92 4.51
N ALA A 41 -12.56 -8.52 4.43
CA ALA A 41 -12.16 -9.68 5.24
C ALA A 41 -13.09 -10.89 5.03
N SER A 42 -13.72 -10.98 3.87
CA SER A 42 -14.67 -12.06 3.57
C SER A 42 -14.00 -13.30 2.98
N THR A 43 -12.67 -13.36 2.96
CA THR A 43 -11.95 -14.56 2.53
C THR A 43 -12.06 -15.64 3.61
N GLY A 44 -11.77 -16.89 3.25
CA GLY A 44 -11.73 -17.96 4.24
C GLY A 44 -10.77 -17.66 5.37
N MET A 45 -9.58 -17.15 5.04
CA MET A 45 -8.57 -16.80 6.04
C MET A 45 -9.04 -15.65 6.91
N GLY A 46 -9.66 -14.63 6.31
CA GLY A 46 -10.16 -13.50 7.07
C GLY A 46 -11.23 -13.90 8.07
N LYS A 47 -12.14 -14.78 7.65
CA LYS A 47 -13.19 -15.25 8.54
C LYS A 47 -12.63 -16.11 9.66
N THR A 48 -11.70 -16.98 9.34
CA THR A 48 -11.09 -17.87 10.33
C THR A 48 -10.35 -17.08 11.39
N MET A 49 -9.68 -16.00 11.01
CA MET A 49 -8.93 -15.17 11.96
C MET A 49 -9.79 -14.10 12.62
N GLY A 50 -11.05 -13.97 12.25
CA GLY A 50 -11.91 -12.96 12.83
C GLY A 50 -11.53 -11.54 12.48
N LEU A 51 -11.01 -11.34 11.26
CA LEU A 51 -10.58 -10.01 10.85
C LEU A 51 -11.77 -9.10 10.64
N LYS A 52 -11.60 -7.82 11.00
CA LYS A 52 -12.62 -6.82 10.74
C LYS A 52 -12.43 -6.24 9.36
N PRO A 53 -13.52 -5.79 8.71
CA PRO A 53 -13.38 -5.08 7.44
C PRO A 53 -12.51 -3.84 7.61
N LEU A 54 -11.70 -3.55 6.61
CA LEU A 54 -10.86 -2.36 6.67
C LEU A 54 -11.66 -1.06 6.60
N SER A 55 -12.92 -1.14 6.17
CA SER A 55 -13.83 0.01 6.20
C SER A 55 -14.38 0.30 7.59
N SER A 56 -14.14 -0.56 8.57
CA SER A 56 -14.72 -0.41 9.89
C SER A 56 -14.22 0.85 10.58
N PRO A 57 -15.03 1.43 11.49
CA PRO A 57 -14.59 2.61 12.23
C PRO A 57 -13.31 2.37 13.02
N GLU A 58 -13.13 1.18 13.58
CA GLU A 58 -11.92 0.89 14.33
C GLU A 58 -10.66 1.05 13.49
N VAL A 59 -10.72 0.60 12.23
CA VAL A 59 -9.59 0.71 11.34
C VAL A 59 -9.44 2.15 10.86
N GLN A 60 -10.55 2.77 10.45
CA GLN A 60 -10.49 4.11 9.85
C GLN A 60 -10.13 5.20 10.86
N LYS A 61 -10.26 4.91 12.15
CA LYS A 61 -9.86 5.86 13.19
C LYS A 61 -8.36 5.84 13.45
N MET A 62 -7.65 4.81 13.02
CA MET A 62 -6.21 4.76 13.21
C MET A 62 -5.54 5.87 12.43
N SER A 63 -4.50 6.45 13.01
CA SER A 63 -3.69 7.43 12.27
C SER A 63 -2.89 6.74 11.17
N ASP A 64 -2.46 7.50 10.18
CA ASP A 64 -1.60 6.96 9.15
C ASP A 64 -0.31 6.40 9.75
N ALA A 65 0.23 7.08 10.77
CA ALA A 65 1.44 6.61 11.43
C ALA A 65 1.21 5.25 12.11
N ASP A 66 0.07 5.08 12.76
CA ASP A 66 -0.24 3.81 13.43
C ASP A 66 -0.47 2.69 12.43
N MET A 67 -1.17 2.97 11.33
CA MET A 67 -1.33 1.97 10.27
C MET A 67 0.02 1.58 9.68
N THR A 68 0.86 2.56 9.42
CA THR A 68 2.18 2.30 8.87
C THR A 68 3.00 1.42 9.80
N ALA A 69 2.98 1.73 11.09
CA ALA A 69 3.71 0.94 12.07
C ALA A 69 3.18 -0.50 12.16
N LEU A 70 1.86 -0.65 12.08
CA LEU A 70 1.25 -1.97 12.16
C LEU A 70 1.62 -2.82 10.94
N ILE A 71 1.60 -2.24 9.76
CA ILE A 71 1.98 -2.97 8.53
C ILE A 71 3.47 -3.29 8.55
N THR A 72 4.29 -2.34 8.97
CA THR A 72 5.73 -2.51 8.99
C THR A 72 6.15 -3.60 9.97
N ASN A 73 5.60 -3.59 11.17
CA ASN A 73 6.03 -4.46 12.25
C ASN A 73 5.15 -5.68 12.47
N GLY A 74 3.96 -5.69 11.91
CA GLY A 74 3.02 -6.79 12.11
C GLY A 74 2.34 -6.72 13.46
N LYS A 75 1.35 -7.57 13.65
CA LYS A 75 0.65 -7.69 14.92
C LYS A 75 -0.12 -9.00 14.93
N GLY A 76 0.07 -9.81 15.95
CA GLY A 76 -0.61 -11.08 16.04
C GLY A 76 -0.30 -11.94 14.83
N LYS A 77 -1.33 -12.37 14.11
CA LYS A 77 -1.14 -13.20 12.93
C LYS A 77 -0.85 -12.40 11.68
N MET A 78 -0.94 -11.08 11.74
CA MET A 78 -0.56 -10.25 10.61
C MET A 78 0.95 -10.17 10.53
N PRO A 79 1.56 -10.59 9.41
CA PRO A 79 3.02 -10.59 9.32
C PRO A 79 3.57 -9.19 9.20
N ALA A 80 4.84 -9.05 9.53
CA ALA A 80 5.56 -7.80 9.34
C ALA A 80 6.01 -7.68 7.90
N PHE A 81 5.86 -6.51 7.31
CA PHE A 81 6.28 -6.28 5.94
C PHE A 81 7.58 -5.48 5.85
N LYS A 82 8.21 -5.22 6.97
CA LYS A 82 9.52 -4.60 6.98
C LYS A 82 10.49 -5.46 6.17
N GLY A 83 11.17 -4.85 5.22
CA GLY A 83 12.08 -5.58 4.35
C GLY A 83 11.41 -6.31 3.20
N LYS A 84 10.09 -6.43 3.21
CA LYS A 84 9.35 -7.06 2.12
C LYS A 84 8.69 -6.02 1.23
N LEU A 85 8.31 -4.89 1.79
CA LEU A 85 7.77 -3.76 1.06
C LEU A 85 8.61 -2.54 1.39
N SER A 86 8.78 -1.65 0.44
CA SER A 86 9.46 -0.38 0.67
C SER A 86 8.56 0.54 1.48
N ASP A 87 9.15 1.59 2.04
CA ASP A 87 8.37 2.59 2.77
C ASP A 87 7.33 3.25 1.86
N GLU A 88 7.68 3.46 0.59
CA GLU A 88 6.74 4.03 -0.38
C GLU A 88 5.58 3.09 -0.65
N GLU A 89 5.86 1.81 -0.76
CA GLU A 89 4.80 0.82 -0.97
C GLU A 89 3.87 0.75 0.23
N ILE A 90 4.41 0.78 1.43
CA ILE A 90 3.58 0.76 2.64
C ILE A 90 2.73 2.03 2.72
N SER A 91 3.33 3.18 2.43
CA SER A 91 2.59 4.44 2.42
C SER A 91 1.46 4.42 1.39
N ALA A 92 1.71 3.84 0.23
CA ALA A 92 0.70 3.73 -0.81
C ALA A 92 -0.44 2.81 -0.37
N VAL A 93 -0.13 1.72 0.33
CA VAL A 93 -1.15 0.82 0.86
C VAL A 93 -2.01 1.53 1.90
N VAL A 94 -1.41 2.31 2.79
CA VAL A 94 -2.19 3.07 3.78
C VAL A 94 -3.17 4.01 3.08
N LYS A 95 -2.72 4.71 2.06
CA LYS A 95 -3.61 5.58 1.29
C LYS A 95 -4.74 4.81 0.63
N TYR A 96 -4.43 3.64 0.11
CA TYR A 96 -5.45 2.81 -0.51
C TYR A 96 -6.49 2.36 0.51
N VAL A 97 -6.06 1.95 1.71
CA VAL A 97 -6.97 1.53 2.77
C VAL A 97 -7.93 2.66 3.13
N ARG A 98 -7.46 3.92 3.08
CA ARG A 98 -8.33 5.06 3.34
C ARG A 98 -9.47 5.19 2.33
N THR A 99 -9.32 4.63 1.15
CA THR A 99 -10.37 4.69 0.14
C THR A 99 -11.42 3.61 0.34
N LEU A 100 -11.19 2.66 1.24
CA LEU A 100 -12.09 1.52 1.43
C LEU A 100 -13.22 1.78 2.41
N LYS A 101 -13.34 2.96 2.92
CA LYS A 101 -14.39 3.30 3.87
C LYS A 101 -15.77 3.44 3.23
#